data_35dba561f72ddf59c2589e881441a7bf
#
_entry.id   35dba561f72ddf59c2589e881441a7bf
#
_cell.length_a   1.000
_cell.length_b   1.000
_cell.length_c   1.000
_cell.angle_alpha   90.00
_cell.angle_beta   90.00
_cell.angle_gamma   90.00
#
_symmetry.space_group_name_H-M   'P 1'
#
loop_
_entity.id
_entity.type
_entity.pdbx_description
1 polymer ?
#
loop_
_entity_poly.entity_id
_entity_poly.type
_entity_poly.pdbx_seq_one_letter_code
_entity_poly.pdbx_strand_id
1 'polypeptide(L)'
;MDLSVSNKALSGLALDNAFDFENFIEKNLAENNSKVAYGGYNEERNLYKRSSVFNDNKTEERNIHIGLDLWIEAGTSVLAALDGTVHSFNYNNNLGDYGPTIILEHQLENQTFYTLYGHLSLESIAELEIGTFFSKGQQLASLGDATVNGDYAPHLHFQIIKTIGDHCGDYPGVCSKSDLDFYLENCPDPNVLLKIA
;
A
#
# COMPACT_ATOMS: atom_id res chain seq x y z
N MET A 1 1.95 -11.85 7.72
CA MET A 1 2.20 -10.93 8.86
C MET A 1 0.86 -10.44 9.36
N ASP A 2 0.61 -10.46 10.66
CA ASP A 2 -0.63 -9.98 11.29
C ASP A 2 -0.30 -8.70 12.08
N LEU A 3 -0.83 -7.55 11.62
CA LEU A 3 -0.70 -6.25 12.28
C LEU A 3 -2.02 -5.78 12.91
N SER A 4 -2.99 -6.68 13.05
CA SER A 4 -4.30 -6.36 13.57
C SER A 4 -4.27 -5.92 15.04
N VAL A 5 -5.30 -5.19 15.44
CA VAL A 5 -5.51 -4.78 16.84
C VAL A 5 -5.60 -5.96 17.82
N SER A 6 -5.88 -7.17 17.32
CA SER A 6 -5.97 -8.39 18.13
C SER A 6 -4.62 -9.06 18.36
N ASN A 7 -3.56 -8.69 17.62
CA ASN A 7 -2.23 -9.29 17.75
C ASN A 7 -1.51 -8.79 19.01
N LYS A 8 -1.47 -9.62 20.04
CA LYS A 8 -0.81 -9.29 21.32
C LYS A 8 0.70 -9.13 21.21
N ALA A 9 1.34 -9.69 20.18
CA ALA A 9 2.79 -9.53 19.98
C ALA A 9 3.18 -8.09 19.63
N LEU A 10 2.22 -7.27 19.18
CA LEU A 10 2.42 -5.84 18.90
C LEU A 10 2.30 -4.97 20.18
N SER A 11 1.83 -5.54 21.30
CA SER A 11 1.69 -4.79 22.55
C SER A 11 3.07 -4.39 23.08
N GLY A 12 3.29 -3.08 23.21
CA GLY A 12 4.56 -2.52 23.70
C GLY A 12 5.61 -2.26 22.61
N LEU A 13 5.29 -2.54 21.35
CA LEU A 13 6.13 -2.09 20.23
C LEU A 13 5.77 -0.64 19.88
N ALA A 14 6.79 0.19 19.67
CA ALA A 14 6.63 1.55 19.18
C ALA A 14 6.44 1.53 17.66
N LEU A 15 5.26 1.07 17.20
CA LEU A 15 4.93 1.00 15.75
C LEU A 15 4.71 2.39 15.11
N ASP A 16 4.75 3.44 15.91
CA ASP A 16 4.68 4.84 15.51
C ASP A 16 6.05 5.40 15.07
N ASN A 17 7.08 4.58 15.08
CA ASN A 17 8.44 4.90 14.68
C ASN A 17 8.87 3.92 13.58
N ALA A 18 9.19 4.46 12.40
CA ALA A 18 9.56 3.65 11.23
C ALA A 18 10.73 2.72 11.52
N PHE A 19 11.77 3.18 12.25
CA PHE A 19 12.95 2.40 12.59
C PHE A 19 12.63 1.18 13.48
N ASP A 20 11.82 1.38 14.54
CA ASP A 20 11.44 0.29 15.43
C ASP A 20 10.53 -0.72 14.71
N PHE A 21 9.67 -0.23 13.82
CA PHE A 21 8.82 -1.09 13.01
C PHE A 21 9.62 -1.88 11.97
N GLU A 22 10.60 -1.27 11.31
CA GLU A 22 11.52 -1.94 10.39
C GLU A 22 12.30 -3.06 11.10
N ASN A 23 12.87 -2.80 12.27
CA ASN A 23 13.54 -3.83 13.08
C ASN A 23 12.60 -5.00 13.44
N PHE A 24 11.33 -4.72 13.74
CA PHE A 24 10.34 -5.76 14.00
C PHE A 24 10.08 -6.62 12.75
N ILE A 25 9.95 -6.00 11.57
CA ILE A 25 9.77 -6.70 10.30
C ILE A 25 11.00 -7.58 9.98
N GLU A 26 12.21 -7.01 10.05
CA GLU A 26 13.46 -7.73 9.78
C GLU A 26 13.63 -8.94 10.69
N LYS A 27 13.39 -8.77 11.98
CA LYS A 27 13.42 -9.88 12.95
C LYS A 27 12.43 -10.98 12.58
N ASN A 28 11.19 -10.62 12.23
CA ASN A 28 10.17 -11.58 11.83
C ASN A 28 10.56 -12.33 10.55
N LEU A 29 11.12 -11.64 9.56
CA LEU A 29 11.63 -12.25 8.32
C LEU A 29 12.75 -13.23 8.61
N ALA A 30 13.72 -12.84 9.46
CA ALA A 30 14.85 -13.69 9.84
C ALA A 30 14.40 -14.96 10.60
N GLU A 31 13.51 -14.81 11.59
CA GLU A 31 12.97 -15.92 12.38
C GLU A 31 12.20 -16.95 11.53
N ASN A 32 11.55 -16.48 10.45
CA ASN A 32 10.82 -17.35 9.53
C ASN A 32 11.63 -17.77 8.28
N ASN A 33 12.91 -17.40 8.20
CA ASN A 33 13.76 -17.64 7.02
C ASN A 33 13.07 -17.21 5.72
N SER A 34 12.39 -16.06 5.77
CA SER A 34 11.59 -15.48 4.68
C SER A 34 12.25 -14.22 4.15
N LYS A 35 12.08 -13.93 2.86
CA LYS A 35 12.59 -12.70 2.24
C LYS A 35 11.54 -11.60 2.19
N VAL A 36 10.27 -11.95 2.19
CA VAL A 36 9.13 -11.04 2.10
C VAL A 36 8.09 -11.46 3.13
N ALA A 37 7.56 -10.50 3.87
CA ALA A 37 6.33 -10.69 4.63
C ALA A 37 5.18 -10.04 3.88
N TYR A 38 3.96 -10.55 4.02
CA TYR A 38 2.77 -9.97 3.43
C TYR A 38 1.57 -10.07 4.37
N GLY A 39 0.58 -9.21 4.16
CA GLY A 39 -0.67 -9.26 4.91
C GLY A 39 -1.47 -7.97 4.85
N GLY A 40 -2.50 -7.93 5.65
CA GLY A 40 -3.22 -6.70 5.98
C GLY A 40 -4.49 -6.40 5.21
N TYR A 41 -4.92 -7.21 4.25
CA TYR A 41 -6.21 -6.96 3.61
C TYR A 41 -7.37 -7.16 4.59
N ASN A 42 -8.28 -6.17 4.64
CA ASN A 42 -9.42 -6.11 5.57
C ASN A 42 -8.97 -6.26 7.04
N GLU A 43 -7.93 -5.53 7.41
CA GLU A 43 -7.28 -5.64 8.71
C GLU A 43 -7.42 -4.34 9.51
N GLU A 44 -8.05 -4.41 10.68
CA GLU A 44 -8.15 -3.28 11.61
C GLU A 44 -6.83 -3.08 12.35
N ARG A 45 -6.23 -1.88 12.26
CA ARG A 45 -4.89 -1.56 12.78
C ARG A 45 -4.89 -0.32 13.68
N ASN A 46 -4.04 -0.34 14.72
CA ASN A 46 -3.75 0.85 15.53
C ASN A 46 -2.67 1.76 14.94
N LEU A 47 -1.93 1.29 13.96
CA LEU A 47 -0.81 1.96 13.32
C LEU A 47 -1.16 3.37 12.80
N TYR A 48 -2.38 3.58 12.35
CA TYR A 48 -2.84 4.82 11.73
C TYR A 48 -3.15 5.96 12.71
N LYS A 49 -3.22 5.69 14.02
CA LYS A 49 -3.54 6.69 15.05
C LYS A 49 -2.54 7.84 15.14
N ARG A 50 -1.31 7.65 14.69
CA ARG A 50 -0.25 8.65 14.67
C ARG A 50 -0.44 9.73 13.60
N SER A 51 -1.25 9.47 12.57
CA SER A 51 -1.42 10.35 11.43
C SER A 51 -2.74 11.10 11.44
N SER A 52 -2.70 12.42 11.23
CA SER A 52 -3.89 13.25 11.05
C SER A 52 -4.61 12.99 9.71
N VAL A 53 -3.98 12.30 8.76
CA VAL A 53 -4.60 11.87 7.49
C VAL A 53 -5.76 10.92 7.75
N PHE A 54 -5.68 10.10 8.82
CA PHE A 54 -6.69 9.08 9.13
C PHE A 54 -7.53 9.41 10.37
N ASN A 55 -7.15 10.44 11.16
CA ASN A 55 -7.75 10.75 12.44
C ASN A 55 -7.82 12.27 12.66
N ASP A 56 -8.83 12.92 12.08
CA ASP A 56 -9.00 14.38 12.15
C ASP A 56 -9.93 14.84 13.30
N ASN A 57 -10.39 13.94 14.16
CA ASN A 57 -11.36 14.17 15.26
C ASN A 57 -12.73 14.71 14.83
N LYS A 58 -13.05 14.76 13.55
CA LYS A 58 -14.32 15.25 13.02
C LYS A 58 -15.11 14.17 12.30
N THR A 59 -14.42 13.16 11.80
CA THR A 59 -14.98 12.03 11.08
C THR A 59 -14.73 10.73 11.85
N GLU A 60 -15.41 9.66 11.46
CA GLU A 60 -15.14 8.34 11.99
C GLU A 60 -13.69 7.93 11.71
N GLU A 61 -13.02 7.31 12.69
CA GLU A 61 -11.64 6.82 12.55
C GLU A 61 -11.52 5.88 11.36
N ARG A 62 -10.51 6.14 10.51
CA ARG A 62 -10.14 5.27 9.39
C ARG A 62 -8.98 4.41 9.84
N ASN A 63 -9.24 3.15 10.13
CA ASN A 63 -8.26 2.21 10.69
C ASN A 63 -8.34 0.80 10.11
N ILE A 64 -9.20 0.58 9.10
CA ILE A 64 -9.30 -0.71 8.41
C ILE A 64 -8.56 -0.63 7.09
N HIS A 65 -7.47 -1.38 6.97
CA HIS A 65 -6.63 -1.45 5.79
C HIS A 65 -7.31 -2.27 4.68
N ILE A 66 -7.34 -1.72 3.46
CA ILE A 66 -8.07 -2.29 2.31
C ILE A 66 -7.17 -2.62 1.11
N GLY A 67 -5.87 -2.61 1.31
CA GLY A 67 -4.85 -3.11 0.39
C GLY A 67 -4.15 -4.35 0.94
N LEU A 68 -3.13 -4.80 0.25
CA LEU A 68 -2.19 -5.82 0.70
C LEU A 68 -0.80 -5.20 0.79
N ASP A 69 -0.15 -5.36 1.94
CA ASP A 69 1.22 -4.89 2.12
C ASP A 69 2.22 -6.03 1.93
N LEU A 70 3.34 -5.71 1.28
CA LEU A 70 4.48 -6.61 1.10
C LEU A 70 5.73 -5.93 1.64
N TRP A 71 6.23 -6.39 2.80
CA TRP A 71 7.41 -5.83 3.48
C TRP A 71 8.68 -6.50 2.99
N ILE A 72 9.58 -5.69 2.49
CA ILE A 72 10.94 -6.04 2.05
C ILE A 72 11.77 -4.76 2.02
N GLU A 73 13.10 -4.88 1.96
CA GLU A 73 14.04 -3.75 2.00
C GLU A 73 13.76 -2.65 0.96
N ALA A 74 14.06 -1.40 1.32
CA ALA A 74 14.01 -0.26 0.40
C ALA A 74 14.91 -0.49 -0.83
N GLY A 75 14.54 0.13 -1.96
CA GLY A 75 15.25 -0.08 -3.24
C GLY A 75 14.87 -1.35 -3.97
N THR A 76 14.10 -2.27 -3.35
CA THR A 76 13.61 -3.46 -4.03
C THR A 76 12.75 -3.08 -5.24
N SER A 77 12.99 -3.74 -6.38
CA SER A 77 12.22 -3.52 -7.61
C SER A 77 10.76 -3.92 -7.45
N VAL A 78 9.85 -3.04 -7.86
CA VAL A 78 8.41 -3.28 -7.95
C VAL A 78 8.05 -3.53 -9.42
N LEU A 79 7.39 -4.66 -9.67
CA LEU A 79 7.02 -5.06 -11.03
C LEU A 79 5.53 -4.83 -11.26
N ALA A 80 5.15 -4.47 -12.50
CA ALA A 80 3.76 -4.39 -12.89
C ALA A 80 3.08 -5.76 -12.78
N ALA A 81 2.00 -5.85 -12.00
CA ALA A 81 1.30 -7.11 -11.76
C ALA A 81 0.57 -7.63 -13.02
N LEU A 82 0.17 -6.72 -13.90
CA LEU A 82 -0.48 -6.98 -15.20
C LEU A 82 -0.01 -5.94 -16.23
N ASP A 83 -0.29 -6.22 -17.50
CA ASP A 83 -0.22 -5.20 -18.54
C ASP A 83 -1.13 -4.02 -18.17
N GLY A 84 -0.61 -2.80 -18.23
CA GLY A 84 -1.38 -1.62 -17.85
C GLY A 84 -0.73 -0.32 -18.31
N THR A 85 -1.50 0.74 -18.24
CA THR A 85 -1.09 2.08 -18.62
C THR A 85 -1.15 3.00 -17.43
N VAL A 86 -0.17 3.87 -17.24
CA VAL A 86 -0.17 4.86 -16.15
C VAL A 86 -1.40 5.75 -16.27
N HIS A 87 -2.34 5.57 -15.35
CA HIS A 87 -3.52 6.42 -15.20
C HIS A 87 -3.13 7.73 -14.53
N SER A 88 -2.41 7.64 -13.43
CA SER A 88 -2.00 8.80 -12.65
C SER A 88 -0.90 8.43 -11.66
N PHE A 89 -0.19 9.42 -11.15
CA PHE A 89 0.80 9.29 -10.10
C PHE A 89 0.89 10.58 -9.30
N ASN A 90 1.39 10.51 -8.06
CA ASN A 90 1.58 11.67 -7.20
C ASN A 90 2.64 11.40 -6.13
N TYR A 91 3.15 12.45 -5.51
CA TYR A 91 3.91 12.38 -4.28
C TYR A 91 3.03 12.81 -3.09
N ASN A 92 2.43 11.84 -2.42
CA ASN A 92 1.56 12.04 -1.25
C ASN A 92 2.42 12.12 0.01
N ASN A 93 3.02 13.28 0.28
CA ASN A 93 4.14 13.47 1.20
C ASN A 93 3.76 13.80 2.66
N ASN A 94 2.51 13.58 3.06
CA ASN A 94 2.12 13.76 4.45
C ASN A 94 2.64 12.60 5.32
N LEU A 95 2.84 12.87 6.62
CA LEU A 95 3.15 11.82 7.59
C LEU A 95 2.04 10.76 7.63
N GLY A 96 2.41 9.51 7.40
CA GLY A 96 1.48 8.39 7.37
C GLY A 96 0.72 8.22 6.06
N ASP A 97 1.07 8.99 5.02
CA ASP A 97 0.52 8.85 3.68
C ASP A 97 1.38 7.90 2.82
N TYR A 98 1.02 7.72 1.56
CA TYR A 98 1.68 6.76 0.65
C TYR A 98 3.09 7.14 0.19
N GLY A 99 3.51 8.42 0.32
CA GLY A 99 4.67 8.86 -0.43
C GLY A 99 4.44 8.81 -1.95
N PRO A 100 5.48 8.52 -2.77
CA PRO A 100 5.32 8.34 -4.19
C PRO A 100 4.41 7.16 -4.51
N THR A 101 3.43 7.41 -5.38
CA THR A 101 2.34 6.49 -5.71
C THR A 101 2.11 6.44 -7.21
N ILE A 102 1.92 5.26 -7.76
CA ILE A 102 1.56 5.05 -9.17
C ILE A 102 0.27 4.25 -9.23
N ILE A 103 -0.65 4.68 -10.11
CA ILE A 103 -1.89 3.97 -10.41
C ILE A 103 -1.85 3.55 -11.88
N LEU A 104 -1.98 2.25 -12.14
CA LEU A 104 -2.12 1.71 -13.50
C LEU A 104 -3.59 1.44 -13.80
N GLU A 105 -4.02 1.79 -15.01
CA GLU A 105 -5.28 1.37 -15.62
C GLU A 105 -5.07 0.07 -16.39
N HIS A 106 -6.00 -0.86 -16.22
CA HIS A 106 -6.02 -2.15 -16.88
C HIS A 106 -7.31 -2.34 -17.66
N GLN A 107 -7.20 -3.06 -18.78
CA GLN A 107 -8.35 -3.52 -19.54
C GLN A 107 -8.33 -5.05 -19.58
N LEU A 108 -9.36 -5.67 -19.00
CA LEU A 108 -9.53 -7.11 -19.08
C LEU A 108 -10.91 -7.42 -19.69
N GLU A 109 -10.93 -8.03 -20.85
CA GLU A 109 -12.14 -8.22 -21.63
C GLU A 109 -12.84 -6.86 -21.88
N ASN A 110 -14.00 -6.62 -21.26
CA ASN A 110 -14.75 -5.37 -21.39
C ASN A 110 -14.80 -4.58 -20.05
N GLN A 111 -13.89 -4.89 -19.12
CA GLN A 111 -13.85 -4.25 -17.81
C GLN A 111 -12.58 -3.44 -17.64
N THR A 112 -12.76 -2.19 -17.18
CA THR A 112 -11.66 -1.35 -16.74
C THR A 112 -11.54 -1.48 -15.22
N PHE A 113 -10.31 -1.60 -14.72
CA PHE A 113 -10.00 -1.54 -13.31
C PHE A 113 -8.58 -1.00 -13.12
N TYR A 114 -8.19 -0.75 -11.87
CA TYR A 114 -6.93 -0.09 -11.57
C TYR A 114 -6.15 -0.88 -10.52
N THR A 115 -4.82 -0.71 -10.56
CA THR A 115 -3.95 -1.14 -9.46
C THR A 115 -3.14 0.04 -8.95
N LEU A 116 -3.10 0.19 -7.62
CA LEU A 116 -2.32 1.20 -6.93
C LEU A 116 -1.07 0.55 -6.35
N TYR A 117 0.05 1.25 -6.53
CA TYR A 117 1.36 0.93 -5.97
C TYR A 117 1.81 2.12 -5.13
N GLY A 118 1.82 1.97 -3.81
CA GLY A 118 2.22 3.00 -2.86
C GLY A 118 3.57 2.73 -2.21
N HIS A 119 4.11 3.72 -1.50
CA HIS A 119 5.37 3.70 -0.77
C HIS A 119 6.60 3.49 -1.66
N LEU A 120 6.55 4.06 -2.87
CA LEU A 120 7.60 3.97 -3.86
C LEU A 120 8.74 4.97 -3.59
N SER A 121 9.85 4.84 -4.33
CA SER A 121 10.92 5.82 -4.32
C SER A 121 10.58 7.06 -5.14
N LEU A 122 11.20 8.21 -4.84
CA LEU A 122 10.98 9.44 -5.61
C LEU A 122 11.41 9.30 -7.06
N GLU A 123 12.48 8.56 -7.32
CA GLU A 123 12.98 8.31 -8.66
C GLU A 123 11.96 7.59 -9.53
N SER A 124 11.09 6.77 -8.92
CA SER A 124 10.05 6.02 -9.63
C SER A 124 9.03 6.90 -10.34
N ILE A 125 8.84 8.14 -9.91
CA ILE A 125 7.88 9.09 -10.50
C ILE A 125 8.55 10.30 -11.17
N ALA A 126 9.88 10.45 -11.07
CA ALA A 126 10.58 11.66 -11.49
C ALA A 126 10.47 11.94 -12.99
N GLU A 127 10.50 10.91 -13.82
CA GLU A 127 10.42 11.00 -15.30
C GLU A 127 9.22 10.21 -15.85
N LEU A 128 8.26 9.86 -14.98
CA LEU A 128 7.09 9.10 -15.38
C LEU A 128 6.09 10.00 -16.10
N GLU A 129 5.47 9.49 -17.16
CA GLU A 129 4.43 10.17 -17.90
C GLU A 129 3.10 9.41 -17.84
N ILE A 130 1.99 10.13 -17.71
CA ILE A 130 0.64 9.56 -17.87
C ILE A 130 0.51 8.97 -19.26
N GLY A 131 -0.07 7.78 -19.37
CA GLY A 131 -0.18 7.05 -20.61
C GLY A 131 1.00 6.11 -20.92
N THR A 132 2.07 6.11 -20.11
CA THR A 132 3.17 5.15 -20.27
C THR A 132 2.64 3.72 -20.05
N PHE A 133 2.93 2.82 -20.98
CA PHE A 133 2.52 1.41 -20.90
C PHE A 133 3.60 0.56 -20.21
N PHE A 134 3.17 -0.32 -19.32
CA PHE A 134 4.00 -1.34 -18.69
C PHE A 134 3.45 -2.73 -18.99
N SER A 135 4.33 -3.63 -19.44
CA SER A 135 3.97 -5.05 -19.55
C SER A 135 4.03 -5.73 -18.20
N LYS A 136 3.20 -6.75 -18.01
CA LYS A 136 3.26 -7.63 -16.82
C LYS A 136 4.70 -8.12 -16.57
N GLY A 137 5.17 -7.94 -15.34
CA GLY A 137 6.52 -8.33 -14.92
C GLY A 137 7.62 -7.33 -15.32
N GLN A 138 7.29 -6.25 -16.03
CA GLN A 138 8.22 -5.15 -16.28
C GLN A 138 8.43 -4.35 -14.98
N GLN A 139 9.65 -3.92 -14.72
CA GLN A 139 9.93 -3.05 -13.58
C GLN A 139 9.18 -1.73 -13.75
N LEU A 140 8.31 -1.43 -12.82
CA LEU A 140 7.49 -0.22 -12.73
C LEU A 140 8.17 0.85 -11.88
N ALA A 141 8.76 0.41 -10.76
CA ALA A 141 9.25 1.28 -9.70
C ALA A 141 10.31 0.59 -8.83
N SER A 142 10.74 1.26 -7.78
CA SER A 142 11.41 0.67 -6.62
C SER A 142 10.77 1.17 -5.32
N LEU A 143 10.96 0.44 -4.22
CA LEU A 143 10.45 0.82 -2.90
C LEU A 143 11.22 2.01 -2.33
N GLY A 144 10.51 2.93 -1.71
CA GLY A 144 11.06 4.05 -0.94
C GLY A 144 11.44 3.65 0.48
N ASP A 145 12.36 4.41 1.06
CA ASP A 145 12.66 4.35 2.49
C ASP A 145 11.73 5.28 3.29
N ALA A 146 11.87 5.27 4.63
CA ALA A 146 11.03 6.05 5.53
C ALA A 146 11.09 7.58 5.29
N THR A 147 12.11 8.09 4.62
CA THR A 147 12.24 9.54 4.36
C THR A 147 11.29 10.05 3.29
N VAL A 148 10.75 9.16 2.44
CA VAL A 148 9.91 9.50 1.30
C VAL A 148 8.56 8.76 1.28
N ASN A 149 8.44 7.65 2.03
CA ASN A 149 7.30 6.73 1.95
C ASN A 149 6.20 6.98 3.01
N GLY A 150 6.14 8.16 3.62
CA GLY A 150 5.20 8.49 4.67
C GLY A 150 5.66 8.09 6.09
N ASP A 151 6.96 7.85 6.29
CA ASP A 151 7.58 7.43 7.56
C ASP A 151 7.13 6.02 7.99
N TYR A 152 7.13 5.06 7.06
CA TYR A 152 6.87 3.65 7.34
C TYR A 152 8.12 2.78 7.15
N ALA A 153 8.15 1.62 7.80
CA ALA A 153 9.06 0.54 7.40
C ALA A 153 8.85 0.24 5.90
N PRO A 154 9.93 0.04 5.11
CA PRO A 154 9.81 -0.17 3.68
C PRO A 154 8.88 -1.31 3.31
N HIS A 155 7.91 -1.03 2.45
CA HIS A 155 6.95 -2.00 1.95
C HIS A 155 6.27 -1.49 0.68
N LEU A 156 5.65 -2.38 -0.07
CA LEU A 156 4.69 -2.06 -1.11
C LEU A 156 3.28 -2.14 -0.54
N HIS A 157 2.53 -1.05 -0.60
CA HIS A 157 1.08 -1.13 -0.52
C HIS A 157 0.52 -1.40 -1.91
N PHE A 158 -0.13 -2.54 -2.10
CA PHE A 158 -0.75 -2.94 -3.36
C PHE A 158 -2.25 -3.06 -3.22
N GLN A 159 -3.01 -2.42 -4.11
CA GLN A 159 -4.47 -2.40 -4.04
C GLN A 159 -5.09 -2.53 -5.42
N ILE A 160 -6.19 -3.29 -5.52
CA ILE A 160 -7.04 -3.35 -6.71
C ILE A 160 -8.22 -2.41 -6.50
N ILE A 161 -8.58 -1.64 -7.52
CA ILE A 161 -9.69 -0.68 -7.48
C ILE A 161 -10.55 -0.90 -8.72
N LYS A 162 -11.84 -1.23 -8.55
CA LYS A 162 -12.76 -1.42 -9.68
C LYS A 162 -13.18 -0.09 -10.29
N THR A 163 -13.50 0.89 -9.47
CA THR A 163 -13.95 2.20 -9.90
C THR A 163 -13.18 3.27 -9.15
N ILE A 164 -12.34 4.02 -9.88
CA ILE A 164 -11.45 5.02 -9.28
C ILE A 164 -12.15 6.38 -9.04
N GLY A 165 -13.27 6.66 -9.73
CA GLY A 165 -13.96 7.95 -9.63
C GLY A 165 -13.09 9.11 -10.09
N ASP A 166 -13.09 10.20 -9.33
CA ASP A 166 -12.32 11.41 -9.62
C ASP A 166 -10.92 11.39 -8.96
N HIS A 167 -10.49 10.27 -8.39
CA HIS A 167 -9.18 10.14 -7.76
C HIS A 167 -8.06 10.13 -8.79
N CYS A 168 -6.94 10.81 -8.46
CA CYS A 168 -5.80 10.97 -9.35
C CYS A 168 -4.50 10.95 -8.54
N GLY A 169 -3.67 9.91 -8.72
CA GLY A 169 -2.40 9.73 -8.01
C GLY A 169 -2.56 9.40 -6.52
N ASP A 170 -3.78 9.20 -6.08
CA ASP A 170 -4.16 8.81 -4.72
C ASP A 170 -5.49 8.05 -4.75
N TYR A 171 -5.70 7.18 -3.76
CA TYR A 171 -6.96 6.50 -3.49
C TYR A 171 -6.95 6.00 -2.04
N PRO A 172 -8.09 6.00 -1.30
CA PRO A 172 -8.11 5.52 0.08
C PRO A 172 -7.59 4.08 0.24
N GLY A 173 -6.52 3.90 1.02
CA GLY A 173 -5.97 2.60 1.40
C GLY A 173 -6.45 2.11 2.76
N VAL A 174 -7.16 3.00 3.46
CA VAL A 174 -7.72 2.76 4.80
C VAL A 174 -9.11 3.35 4.86
N CYS A 175 -10.07 2.60 5.33
CA CYS A 175 -11.45 3.05 5.48
C CYS A 175 -11.94 3.04 6.93
N SER A 176 -13.08 3.69 7.15
CA SER A 176 -13.86 3.60 8.38
C SER A 176 -14.68 2.31 8.41
N LYS A 177 -15.21 1.98 9.58
CA LYS A 177 -16.09 0.82 9.71
C LYS A 177 -17.43 1.01 8.98
N SER A 178 -17.93 2.24 8.94
CA SER A 178 -19.18 2.56 8.22
C SER A 178 -19.06 2.40 6.71
N ASP A 179 -17.88 2.62 6.16
CA ASP A 179 -17.64 2.58 4.71
C ASP A 179 -17.08 1.23 4.23
N LEU A 180 -16.85 0.28 5.16
CA LEU A 180 -16.17 -0.97 4.88
C LEU A 180 -16.81 -1.78 3.75
N ASP A 181 -18.12 -1.93 3.76
CA ASP A 181 -18.83 -2.73 2.75
C ASP A 181 -18.61 -2.16 1.33
N PHE A 182 -18.66 -0.82 1.20
CA PHE A 182 -18.36 -0.14 -0.07
C PHE A 182 -16.94 -0.44 -0.54
N TYR A 183 -15.95 -0.30 0.37
CA TYR A 183 -14.55 -0.49 -0.02
C TYR A 183 -14.21 -1.97 -0.28
N LEU A 184 -14.79 -2.92 0.43
CA LEU A 184 -14.60 -4.35 0.13
C LEU A 184 -15.18 -4.74 -1.23
N GLU A 185 -16.28 -4.11 -1.63
CA GLU A 185 -16.85 -4.32 -2.97
C GLU A 185 -15.97 -3.68 -4.05
N ASN A 186 -15.51 -2.43 -3.85
CA ASN A 186 -14.73 -1.69 -4.85
C ASN A 186 -13.25 -2.10 -4.89
N CYS A 187 -12.70 -2.53 -3.76
CA CYS A 187 -11.30 -2.93 -3.61
C CYS A 187 -11.23 -4.40 -3.16
N PRO A 188 -11.36 -5.36 -4.09
CA PRO A 188 -11.27 -6.79 -3.75
C PRO A 188 -9.88 -7.15 -3.25
N ASP A 189 -9.79 -8.27 -2.52
CA ASP A 189 -8.53 -8.80 -2.00
C ASP A 189 -7.47 -8.90 -3.12
N PRO A 190 -6.35 -8.16 -3.03
CA PRO A 190 -5.29 -8.22 -4.03
C PRO A 190 -4.70 -9.62 -4.24
N ASN A 191 -4.88 -10.51 -3.29
CA ASN A 191 -4.40 -11.89 -3.38
C ASN A 191 -5.10 -12.71 -4.48
N VAL A 192 -6.27 -12.28 -4.98
CA VAL A 192 -6.89 -12.89 -6.16
C VAL A 192 -6.01 -12.77 -7.40
N LEU A 193 -5.19 -11.72 -7.46
CA LEU A 193 -4.24 -11.45 -8.54
C LEU A 193 -2.83 -11.99 -8.22
N LEU A 194 -2.33 -11.71 -7.01
CA LEU A 194 -0.96 -12.04 -6.61
C LEU A 194 -0.78 -13.54 -6.33
N LYS A 195 -1.83 -14.23 -5.86
CA LYS A 195 -1.83 -15.68 -5.57
C LYS A 195 -0.68 -16.09 -4.64
N ILE A 196 -0.44 -15.27 -3.62
CA ILE A 196 0.50 -15.56 -2.55
C ILE A 196 -0.17 -16.55 -1.61
N ALA A 197 0.44 -17.69 -1.38
CA ALA A 197 -0.12 -18.79 -0.57
C ALA A 197 -0.14 -18.46 0.92
#